data_1757f8c353dc970a0efb4fe652fdb90b
#
_entry.id   1757f8c353dc970a0efb4fe652fdb90b
#
_cell.length_a   1.000
_cell.length_b   1.000
_cell.length_c   1.000
_cell.angle_alpha   90.00
_cell.angle_beta   90.00
_cell.angle_gamma   90.00
#
_symmetry.space_group_name_H-M   'P 1'
#
loop_
_entity.id
_entity.type
_entity.pdbx_description
1 polymer ?
#
loop_
_entity_poly.entity_id
_entity_poly.type
_entity_poly.pdbx_seq_one_letter_code
_entity_poly.pdbx_strand_id
1 'polypeptide(L)'
;MRVRKPAKAPQAAVGRGSESASSALAPDSLALSLLLAARVVAAVRAGQSLTQALSTLGGEPPAARAAAQDVAYGSLRRYGCGEFLLGRLLTRALPHPETEALLLAALYRLQTRPDSAYMVVDQAVAAAAELAGGAFKGLVNGVLRNYQRQRQALHAAMADDDEATQQHPRWWLARLRRAYPDRWSAIVAAGNEQPPMTPLATSSRR
;
A
#
# COMPACT_ATOMS: atom_id res chain seq x y z
N MET A 1 -21.99 -10.68 -62.14
CA MET A 1 -21.37 -11.19 -60.91
C MET A 1 -20.23 -10.27 -60.56
N ARG A 2 -20.43 -9.23 -59.69
CA ARG A 2 -19.43 -8.24 -59.33
C ARG A 2 -18.79 -8.64 -57.99
N VAL A 3 -17.51 -8.99 -58.01
CA VAL A 3 -16.72 -9.31 -56.82
C VAL A 3 -16.43 -8.04 -56.05
N ARG A 4 -16.90 -7.94 -54.80
CA ARG A 4 -16.60 -6.83 -53.87
C ARG A 4 -15.21 -7.03 -53.29
N LYS A 5 -14.38 -5.98 -53.42
CA LYS A 5 -13.03 -5.84 -52.85
C LYS A 5 -13.13 -5.66 -51.31
N PRO A 6 -12.34 -6.35 -50.48
CA PRO A 6 -12.40 -6.17 -49.04
C PRO A 6 -11.82 -4.82 -48.60
N ALA A 7 -12.50 -4.18 -47.66
CA ALA A 7 -12.10 -2.92 -47.03
C ALA A 7 -10.85 -3.10 -46.17
N LYS A 8 -9.93 -2.15 -46.28
CA LYS A 8 -8.69 -2.06 -45.54
C LYS A 8 -9.00 -1.74 -44.05
N ALA A 9 -8.55 -2.58 -43.11
CA ALA A 9 -8.66 -2.35 -41.69
C ALA A 9 -7.88 -1.10 -41.27
N PRO A 10 -8.36 -0.29 -40.30
CA PRO A 10 -7.63 0.85 -39.80
C PRO A 10 -6.43 0.38 -38.97
N GLN A 11 -5.26 0.90 -39.30
CA GLN A 11 -4.03 0.72 -38.51
C GLN A 11 -4.22 1.37 -37.14
N ALA A 12 -4.09 0.58 -36.07
CA ALA A 12 -4.02 1.07 -34.70
C ALA A 12 -2.83 2.04 -34.55
N ALA A 13 -3.12 3.23 -34.14
CA ALA A 13 -2.12 4.23 -33.76
C ALA A 13 -1.34 3.69 -32.56
N VAL A 14 -0.04 3.51 -32.77
CA VAL A 14 0.94 3.21 -31.71
C VAL A 14 0.87 4.37 -30.70
N GLY A 15 0.46 4.04 -29.49
CA GLY A 15 0.27 4.97 -28.39
C GLY A 15 1.56 5.73 -28.08
N ARG A 16 1.41 7.05 -28.03
CA ARG A 16 2.39 7.97 -27.48
C ARG A 16 2.67 7.59 -26.05
N GLY A 17 3.96 7.62 -25.70
CA GLY A 17 4.44 7.32 -24.36
C GLY A 17 3.65 8.06 -23.29
N SER A 18 3.41 7.39 -22.18
CA SER A 18 2.86 7.97 -20.97
C SER A 18 3.82 9.07 -20.49
N GLU A 19 3.48 10.33 -20.82
CA GLU A 19 4.00 11.46 -20.05
C GLU A 19 3.58 11.21 -18.60
N SER A 20 4.54 10.98 -17.74
CA SER A 20 4.33 10.97 -16.30
C SER A 20 3.78 12.36 -15.95
N ALA A 21 2.47 12.44 -15.68
CA ALA A 21 1.87 13.67 -15.17
C ALA A 21 2.66 14.07 -13.93
N SER A 22 3.40 15.17 -14.02
CA SER A 22 4.13 15.73 -12.88
C SER A 22 3.11 16.02 -11.79
N SER A 23 3.22 15.32 -10.67
CA SER A 23 2.35 15.54 -9.50
C SER A 23 2.49 17.00 -9.05
N ALA A 24 1.35 17.65 -8.74
CA ALA A 24 1.35 19.01 -8.18
C ALA A 24 1.92 19.06 -6.75
N LEU A 25 2.23 17.91 -6.15
CA LEU A 25 2.76 17.78 -4.80
C LEU A 25 4.26 18.12 -4.75
N ALA A 26 4.69 18.79 -3.67
CA ALA A 26 6.10 19.10 -3.48
C ALA A 26 6.97 17.81 -3.41
N PRO A 27 8.18 17.83 -4.04
CA PRO A 27 9.03 16.63 -4.21
C PRO A 27 9.46 15.96 -2.91
N ASP A 28 9.50 16.69 -1.82
CA ASP A 28 9.91 16.24 -0.47
C ASP A 28 8.72 16.08 0.49
N SER A 29 7.48 16.24 -0.01
CA SER A 29 6.29 16.15 0.82
C SER A 29 5.96 14.71 1.22
N LEU A 30 5.39 14.57 2.43
CA LEU A 30 4.78 13.30 2.84
C LEU A 30 3.61 12.91 1.93
N ALA A 31 2.89 13.89 1.36
CA ALA A 31 1.79 13.64 0.43
C ALA A 31 2.27 12.91 -0.82
N LEU A 32 3.39 13.33 -1.43
CA LEU A 32 3.97 12.62 -2.58
C LEU A 32 4.39 11.21 -2.17
N SER A 33 5.07 11.05 -1.04
CA SER A 33 5.50 9.74 -0.54
C SER A 33 4.31 8.80 -0.28
N LEU A 34 3.20 9.31 0.26
CA LEU A 34 1.97 8.54 0.47
C LEU A 34 1.29 8.16 -0.85
N LEU A 35 1.25 9.07 -1.82
CA LEU A 35 0.71 8.82 -3.16
C LEU A 35 1.48 7.70 -3.86
N LEU A 36 2.81 7.80 -3.86
CA LEU A 36 3.68 6.80 -4.48
C LEU A 36 3.56 5.43 -3.77
N ALA A 37 3.54 5.43 -2.44
CA ALA A 37 3.32 4.20 -1.67
C ALA A 37 1.94 3.58 -1.97
N ALA A 38 0.89 4.38 -2.12
CA ALA A 38 -0.44 3.92 -2.48
C ALA A 38 -0.46 3.22 -3.85
N ARG A 39 0.20 3.78 -4.85
CA ARG A 39 0.34 3.16 -6.18
C ARG A 39 1.06 1.81 -6.10
N VAL A 40 2.16 1.73 -5.36
CA VAL A 40 2.89 0.48 -5.13
C VAL A 40 2.02 -0.56 -4.43
N VAL A 41 1.35 -0.19 -3.34
CA VAL A 41 0.48 -1.10 -2.58
C VAL A 41 -0.69 -1.58 -3.44
N ALA A 42 -1.31 -0.68 -4.22
CA ALA A 42 -2.39 -1.04 -5.13
C ALA A 42 -1.92 -2.02 -6.22
N ALA A 43 -0.73 -1.81 -6.80
CA ALA A 43 -0.14 -2.71 -7.80
C ALA A 43 0.14 -4.10 -7.22
N VAL A 44 0.66 -4.19 -5.99
CA VAL A 44 0.88 -5.47 -5.30
C VAL A 44 -0.46 -6.17 -5.01
N ARG A 45 -1.48 -5.44 -4.56
CA ARG A 45 -2.84 -6.00 -4.37
C ARG A 45 -3.48 -6.50 -5.68
N ALA A 46 -3.10 -5.90 -6.81
CA ALA A 46 -3.50 -6.35 -8.14
C ALA A 46 -2.68 -7.55 -8.65
N GLY A 47 -1.73 -8.08 -7.86
CA GLY A 47 -0.96 -9.28 -8.17
C GLY A 47 0.44 -9.04 -8.73
N GLN A 48 0.91 -7.80 -8.81
CA GLN A 48 2.31 -7.52 -9.19
C GLN A 48 3.27 -7.90 -8.05
N SER A 49 4.49 -8.30 -8.40
CA SER A 49 5.54 -8.44 -7.39
C SER A 49 5.93 -7.06 -6.83
N LEU A 50 6.28 -7.01 -5.54
CA LEU A 50 6.71 -5.75 -4.93
C LEU A 50 7.94 -5.15 -5.62
N THR A 51 8.88 -5.97 -6.07
CA THR A 51 10.06 -5.52 -6.85
C THR A 51 9.63 -4.81 -8.13
N GLN A 52 8.68 -5.39 -8.87
CA GLN A 52 8.16 -4.80 -10.10
C GLN A 52 7.38 -3.50 -9.81
N ALA A 53 6.54 -3.49 -8.78
CA ALA A 53 5.81 -2.29 -8.39
C ALA A 53 6.75 -1.15 -7.96
N LEU A 54 7.82 -1.45 -7.22
CA LEU A 54 8.84 -0.45 -6.82
C LEU A 54 9.68 0.07 -7.99
N SER A 55 9.89 -0.72 -9.05
CA SER A 55 10.65 -0.26 -10.22
C SER A 55 9.98 0.93 -10.93
N THR A 56 8.67 1.11 -10.79
CA THR A 56 7.92 2.25 -11.35
C THR A 56 8.31 3.59 -10.72
N LEU A 57 8.93 3.57 -9.54
CA LEU A 57 9.38 4.78 -8.84
C LEU A 57 10.74 5.31 -9.33
N GLY A 58 11.33 4.71 -10.38
CA GLY A 58 12.69 5.04 -10.83
C GLY A 58 12.90 6.51 -11.23
N GLY A 59 11.86 7.18 -11.73
CA GLY A 59 11.89 8.60 -12.13
C GLY A 59 11.56 9.60 -11.02
N GLU A 60 11.18 9.13 -9.84
CA GLU A 60 10.74 9.99 -8.74
C GLU A 60 11.93 10.54 -7.93
N PRO A 61 11.76 11.69 -7.24
CA PRO A 61 12.81 12.25 -6.38
C PRO A 61 13.34 11.22 -5.38
N PRO A 62 14.66 11.10 -5.16
CA PRO A 62 15.25 10.06 -4.31
C PRO A 62 14.67 10.01 -2.89
N ALA A 63 14.43 11.19 -2.27
CA ALA A 63 13.86 11.27 -0.92
C ALA A 63 12.40 10.75 -0.89
N ALA A 64 11.57 11.17 -1.85
CA ALA A 64 10.18 10.71 -1.96
C ALA A 64 10.12 9.20 -2.23
N ARG A 65 10.99 8.70 -3.11
CA ARG A 65 11.11 7.27 -3.43
C ARG A 65 11.47 6.45 -2.20
N ALA A 66 12.49 6.86 -1.43
CA ALA A 66 12.92 6.16 -0.22
C ALA A 66 11.79 6.15 0.83
N ALA A 67 11.14 7.29 1.05
CA ALA A 67 10.02 7.40 1.98
C ALA A 67 8.79 6.59 1.52
N ALA A 68 8.47 6.60 0.23
CA ALA A 68 7.40 5.78 -0.34
C ALA A 68 7.67 4.28 -0.18
N GLN A 69 8.92 3.87 -0.40
CA GLN A 69 9.36 2.50 -0.20
C GLN A 69 9.19 2.06 1.26
N ASP A 70 9.63 2.86 2.23
CA ASP A 70 9.45 2.60 3.66
C ASP A 70 7.95 2.42 4.02
N VAL A 71 7.11 3.34 3.55
CA VAL A 71 5.66 3.28 3.79
C VAL A 71 5.02 2.06 3.12
N ALA A 72 5.39 1.74 1.89
CA ALA A 72 4.84 0.59 1.16
C ALA A 72 5.23 -0.73 1.85
N TYR A 73 6.52 -0.91 2.19
CA TYR A 73 6.98 -2.10 2.93
C TYR A 73 6.28 -2.23 4.28
N GLY A 74 6.18 -1.13 5.04
CA GLY A 74 5.53 -1.14 6.34
C GLY A 74 4.05 -1.46 6.26
N SER A 75 3.33 -0.88 5.29
CA SER A 75 1.90 -1.13 5.06
C SER A 75 1.64 -2.59 4.66
N LEU A 76 2.46 -3.15 3.76
CA LEU A 76 2.33 -4.53 3.31
C LEU A 76 2.72 -5.53 4.41
N ARG A 77 3.73 -5.23 5.23
CA ARG A 77 4.10 -6.08 6.37
C ARG A 77 3.01 -6.10 7.45
N ARG A 78 2.23 -5.02 7.59
CA ARG A 78 1.11 -4.92 8.54
C ARG A 78 -0.24 -4.97 7.84
N TYR A 79 -0.31 -5.72 6.73
CA TYR A 79 -1.48 -5.75 5.86
C TYR A 79 -2.73 -6.25 6.59
N GLY A 80 -2.64 -7.33 7.37
CA GLY A 80 -3.77 -7.87 8.14
C GLY A 80 -4.39 -6.84 9.10
N CYS A 81 -3.54 -6.06 9.79
CA CYS A 81 -4.00 -4.95 10.63
C CYS A 81 -4.68 -3.85 9.79
N GLY A 82 -4.09 -3.49 8.65
CA GLY A 82 -4.66 -2.49 7.74
C GLY A 82 -6.04 -2.88 7.23
N GLU A 83 -6.20 -4.11 6.74
CA GLU A 83 -7.49 -4.64 6.26
C GLU A 83 -8.55 -4.69 7.36
N PHE A 84 -8.17 -5.13 8.56
CA PHE A 84 -9.08 -5.12 9.71
C PHE A 84 -9.61 -3.71 9.98
N LEU A 85 -8.73 -2.71 10.03
CA LEU A 85 -9.10 -1.32 10.28
C LEU A 85 -9.98 -0.78 9.15
N LEU A 86 -9.64 -1.02 7.89
CA LEU A 86 -10.48 -0.60 6.76
C LEU A 86 -11.86 -1.24 6.81
N GLY A 87 -11.95 -2.52 7.12
CA GLY A 87 -13.24 -3.22 7.25
C GLY A 87 -14.14 -2.68 8.37
N ARG A 88 -13.56 -2.04 9.39
CA ARG A 88 -14.33 -1.38 10.47
C ARG A 88 -14.64 0.09 10.18
N LEU A 89 -13.82 0.75 9.38
CA LEU A 89 -13.95 2.18 9.09
C LEU A 89 -14.75 2.47 7.82
N LEU A 90 -14.78 1.52 6.87
CA LEU A 90 -15.52 1.65 5.62
C LEU A 90 -16.81 0.83 5.69
N THR A 91 -17.92 1.42 5.26
CA THR A 91 -19.22 0.73 5.16
C THR A 91 -19.35 -0.12 3.88
N ARG A 92 -18.51 0.15 2.88
CA ARG A 92 -18.43 -0.56 1.60
C ARG A 92 -17.04 -0.46 1.00
N ALA A 93 -16.67 -1.42 0.16
CA ALA A 93 -15.43 -1.37 -0.61
C ALA A 93 -15.37 -0.12 -1.49
N LEU A 94 -14.17 0.43 -1.65
CA LEU A 94 -13.96 1.58 -2.51
C LEU A 94 -13.80 1.14 -3.96
N PRO A 95 -14.41 1.87 -4.91
CA PRO A 95 -14.29 1.55 -6.34
C PRO A 95 -12.91 1.91 -6.93
N HIS A 96 -12.07 2.62 -6.17
CA HIS A 96 -10.76 3.09 -6.61
C HIS A 96 -9.63 2.46 -5.77
N PRO A 97 -8.91 1.46 -6.32
CA PRO A 97 -7.90 0.69 -5.58
C PRO A 97 -6.77 1.54 -4.99
N GLU A 98 -6.30 2.57 -5.70
CA GLU A 98 -5.24 3.44 -5.18
C GLU A 98 -5.70 4.29 -3.99
N THR A 99 -6.98 4.70 -3.94
CA THR A 99 -7.52 5.43 -2.78
C THR A 99 -7.60 4.51 -1.55
N GLU A 100 -7.98 3.26 -1.75
CA GLU A 100 -7.99 2.27 -0.67
C GLU A 100 -6.57 1.98 -0.16
N ALA A 101 -5.62 1.82 -1.08
CA ALA A 101 -4.21 1.66 -0.76
C ALA A 101 -3.61 2.90 -0.05
N LEU A 102 -4.06 4.12 -0.43
CA LEU A 102 -3.70 5.35 0.27
C LEU A 102 -4.18 5.34 1.74
N LEU A 103 -5.39 4.86 1.98
CA LEU A 103 -5.89 4.70 3.35
C LEU A 103 -5.05 3.69 4.15
N LEU A 104 -4.64 2.55 3.55
CA LEU A 104 -3.73 1.59 4.19
C LEU A 104 -2.40 2.24 4.57
N ALA A 105 -1.79 2.98 3.64
CA ALA A 105 -0.54 3.70 3.85
C ALA A 105 -0.66 4.77 4.96
N ALA A 106 -1.73 5.55 4.95
CA ALA A 106 -1.99 6.58 5.96
C ALA A 106 -2.28 5.96 7.34
N LEU A 107 -3.06 4.88 7.42
CA LEU A 107 -3.33 4.16 8.67
C LEU A 107 -2.04 3.57 9.25
N TYR A 108 -1.17 3.00 8.42
CA TYR A 108 0.15 2.55 8.85
C TYR A 108 0.96 3.70 9.47
N ARG A 109 1.01 4.87 8.82
CA ARG A 109 1.71 6.06 9.37
C ARG A 109 1.10 6.55 10.67
N LEU A 110 -0.22 6.59 10.79
CA LEU A 110 -0.91 6.98 12.03
C LEU A 110 -0.62 6.02 13.20
N GLN A 111 -0.40 4.74 12.92
CA GLN A 111 -0.03 3.76 13.94
C GLN A 111 1.42 3.89 14.38
N THR A 112 2.33 4.14 13.44
CA THR A 112 3.78 4.17 13.68
C THR A 112 4.31 5.53 14.08
N ARG A 113 3.59 6.62 13.78
CA ARG A 113 3.96 8.02 14.09
C ARG A 113 2.76 8.79 14.66
N PRO A 114 2.25 8.40 15.84
CA PRO A 114 1.05 9.00 16.41
C PRO A 114 1.20 10.49 16.70
N ASP A 115 2.39 10.96 17.05
CA ASP A 115 2.69 12.36 17.35
C ASP A 115 2.54 13.28 16.14
N SER A 116 2.60 12.72 14.92
CA SER A 116 2.45 13.44 13.66
C SER A 116 1.05 13.29 13.06
N ALA A 117 0.05 12.86 13.83
CA ALA A 117 -1.25 12.44 13.32
C ALA A 117 -1.97 13.52 12.51
N TYR A 118 -1.92 14.79 12.93
CA TYR A 118 -2.51 15.90 12.19
C TYR A 118 -1.89 16.05 10.80
N MET A 119 -0.55 16.05 10.73
CA MET A 119 0.19 16.16 9.48
C MET A 119 -0.08 14.97 8.56
N VAL A 120 -0.15 13.75 9.10
CA VAL A 120 -0.44 12.55 8.29
C VAL A 120 -1.82 12.66 7.64
N VAL A 121 -2.85 13.11 8.36
CA VAL A 121 -4.20 13.29 7.80
C VAL A 121 -4.20 14.36 6.71
N ASP A 122 -3.61 15.52 6.97
CA ASP A 122 -3.51 16.61 6.01
C ASP A 122 -2.82 16.17 4.72
N GLN A 123 -1.67 15.55 4.83
CA GLN A 123 -0.88 15.07 3.69
C GLN A 123 -1.54 13.90 2.94
N ALA A 124 -2.29 13.04 3.63
CA ALA A 124 -3.10 12.00 2.98
C ALA A 124 -4.27 12.61 2.17
N VAL A 125 -4.89 13.67 2.67
CA VAL A 125 -5.94 14.41 1.94
C VAL A 125 -5.36 15.12 0.72
N ALA A 126 -4.16 15.70 0.83
CA ALA A 126 -3.44 16.28 -0.31
C ALA A 126 -3.11 15.20 -1.37
N ALA A 127 -2.61 14.04 -0.95
CA ALA A 127 -2.37 12.91 -1.86
C ALA A 127 -3.67 12.41 -2.54
N ALA A 128 -4.79 12.38 -1.80
CA ALA A 128 -6.09 11.98 -2.35
C ALA A 128 -6.61 12.97 -3.42
N ALA A 129 -6.13 14.21 -3.44
CA ALA A 129 -6.47 15.18 -4.49
C ALA A 129 -5.94 14.74 -5.87
N GLU A 130 -4.82 14.03 -5.91
CA GLU A 130 -4.19 13.52 -7.13
C GLU A 130 -4.82 12.21 -7.62
N LEU A 131 -5.72 11.61 -6.84
CA LEU A 131 -6.36 10.34 -7.15
C LEU A 131 -7.83 10.57 -7.59
N ALA A 132 -8.24 9.90 -8.66
CA ALA A 132 -9.62 9.95 -9.16
C ALA A 132 -10.19 11.39 -9.28
N GLY A 133 -9.36 12.35 -9.70
CA GLY A 133 -9.76 13.76 -9.81
C GLY A 133 -10.15 14.40 -8.47
N GLY A 134 -9.64 13.90 -7.36
CA GLY A 134 -9.92 14.42 -6.01
C GLY A 134 -11.28 14.03 -5.43
N ALA A 135 -12.03 13.14 -6.09
CA ALA A 135 -13.39 12.75 -5.68
C ALA A 135 -13.46 12.16 -4.27
N PHE A 136 -12.38 11.56 -3.77
CA PHE A 136 -12.35 10.86 -2.48
C PHE A 136 -11.69 11.65 -1.34
N LYS A 137 -11.30 12.90 -1.53
CA LYS A 137 -10.67 13.75 -0.48
C LYS A 137 -11.47 13.77 0.82
N GLY A 138 -12.77 14.05 0.73
CA GLY A 138 -13.66 14.10 1.88
C GLY A 138 -13.78 12.77 2.61
N LEU A 139 -13.84 11.67 1.85
CA LEU A 139 -13.88 10.33 2.41
C LEU A 139 -12.57 9.98 3.13
N VAL A 140 -11.41 10.22 2.53
CA VAL A 140 -10.09 9.99 3.15
C VAL A 140 -9.97 10.76 4.46
N ASN A 141 -10.31 12.05 4.46
CA ASN A 141 -10.33 12.86 5.68
C ASN A 141 -11.28 12.28 6.75
N GLY A 142 -12.50 11.92 6.37
CA GLY A 142 -13.51 11.35 7.27
C GLY A 142 -13.05 10.03 7.90
N VAL A 143 -12.52 9.12 7.09
CA VAL A 143 -12.02 7.81 7.54
C VAL A 143 -10.85 7.95 8.52
N LEU A 144 -9.85 8.77 8.19
CA LEU A 144 -8.66 8.94 9.03
C LEU A 144 -8.99 9.65 10.34
N ARG A 145 -9.86 10.66 10.33
CA ARG A 145 -10.36 11.30 11.55
C ARG A 145 -11.21 10.35 12.39
N ASN A 146 -12.01 9.49 11.75
CA ASN A 146 -12.79 8.47 12.46
C ASN A 146 -11.88 7.45 13.14
N TYR A 147 -10.82 6.99 12.45
CA TYR A 147 -9.78 6.16 13.06
C TYR A 147 -9.19 6.81 14.32
N GLN A 148 -8.81 8.09 14.27
CA GLN A 148 -8.25 8.79 15.43
C GLN A 148 -9.22 8.82 16.62
N ARG A 149 -10.50 9.10 16.37
CA ARG A 149 -11.53 9.12 17.43
C ARG A 149 -11.77 7.76 18.07
N GLN A 150 -11.71 6.69 17.28
CA GLN A 150 -12.02 5.32 17.73
C GLN A 150 -10.78 4.47 17.97
N ARG A 151 -9.59 5.06 17.96
CA ARG A 151 -8.30 4.34 17.98
C ARG A 151 -8.24 3.27 19.07
N GLN A 152 -8.59 3.61 20.31
CA GLN A 152 -8.54 2.65 21.42
C GLN A 152 -9.49 1.47 21.22
N ALA A 153 -10.74 1.74 20.84
CA ALA A 153 -11.74 0.72 20.61
C ALA A 153 -11.37 -0.20 19.44
N LEU A 154 -10.83 0.38 18.34
CA LEU A 154 -10.38 -0.37 17.19
C LEU A 154 -9.18 -1.27 17.52
N HIS A 155 -8.22 -0.78 18.31
CA HIS A 155 -7.07 -1.57 18.74
C HIS A 155 -7.46 -2.67 19.73
N ALA A 156 -8.42 -2.41 20.64
CA ALA A 156 -8.96 -3.44 21.51
C ALA A 156 -9.66 -4.55 20.71
N ALA A 157 -10.53 -4.16 19.76
CA ALA A 157 -11.22 -5.13 18.91
C ALA A 157 -10.27 -5.91 17.99
N MET A 158 -9.14 -5.32 17.61
CA MET A 158 -8.12 -5.98 16.78
C MET A 158 -7.38 -7.08 17.52
N ALA A 159 -7.27 -7.00 18.85
CA ALA A 159 -6.58 -8.00 19.67
C ALA A 159 -7.25 -9.39 19.57
N ASP A 160 -8.54 -9.44 19.28
CA ASP A 160 -9.32 -10.66 19.12
C ASP A 160 -9.33 -11.21 17.68
N ASP A 161 -8.66 -10.54 16.74
CA ASP A 161 -8.60 -10.97 15.34
C ASP A 161 -7.23 -11.53 14.97
N ASP A 162 -7.20 -12.83 14.64
CA ASP A 162 -5.96 -13.54 14.30
C ASP A 162 -5.22 -12.95 13.09
N GLU A 163 -5.92 -12.55 12.03
CA GLU A 163 -5.27 -11.98 10.83
C GLU A 163 -4.67 -10.61 11.13
N ALA A 164 -5.37 -9.81 11.93
CA ALA A 164 -4.90 -8.50 12.33
C ALA A 164 -3.73 -8.54 13.31
N THR A 165 -3.69 -9.53 14.21
CA THR A 165 -2.62 -9.69 15.21
C THR A 165 -1.40 -10.40 14.63
N GLN A 166 -1.63 -11.47 13.89
CA GLN A 166 -0.56 -12.32 13.34
C GLN A 166 -0.05 -11.86 11.97
N GLN A 167 -0.73 -10.93 11.29
CA GLN A 167 -0.37 -10.41 9.96
C GLN A 167 -0.33 -11.48 8.85
N HIS A 168 -1.03 -12.59 9.05
CA HIS A 168 -1.08 -13.72 8.11
C HIS A 168 -2.51 -14.19 7.90
N PRO A 169 -2.87 -14.69 6.70
CA PRO A 169 -4.20 -15.19 6.41
C PRO A 169 -4.61 -16.35 7.34
N ARG A 170 -5.88 -16.42 7.72
CA ARG A 170 -6.42 -17.45 8.63
C ARG A 170 -6.14 -18.89 8.14
N TRP A 171 -6.27 -19.13 6.84
CA TRP A 171 -5.99 -20.45 6.26
C TRP A 171 -4.53 -20.87 6.45
N TRP A 172 -3.60 -19.91 6.35
CA TRP A 172 -2.17 -20.17 6.55
C TRP A 172 -1.86 -20.43 8.03
N LEU A 173 -2.39 -19.59 8.92
CA LEU A 173 -2.28 -19.78 10.37
C LEU A 173 -2.84 -21.12 10.81
N ALA A 174 -4.00 -21.55 10.28
CA ALA A 174 -4.59 -22.85 10.57
C ALA A 174 -3.67 -24.02 10.14
N ARG A 175 -3.06 -23.92 8.95
CA ARG A 175 -2.09 -24.92 8.47
C ARG A 175 -0.84 -24.95 9.33
N LEU A 176 -0.32 -23.77 9.71
CA LEU A 176 0.87 -23.66 10.53
C LEU A 176 0.64 -24.23 11.93
N ARG A 177 -0.48 -23.90 12.57
CA ARG A 177 -0.88 -24.46 13.88
C ARG A 177 -0.98 -25.98 13.84
N ARG A 178 -1.50 -26.54 12.75
CA ARG A 178 -1.61 -27.98 12.57
C ARG A 178 -0.25 -28.66 12.37
N ALA A 179 0.65 -28.03 11.62
CA ALA A 179 1.97 -28.57 11.31
C ALA A 179 2.97 -28.42 12.46
N TYR A 180 2.85 -27.33 13.25
CA TYR A 180 3.77 -26.98 14.33
C TYR A 180 3.03 -26.49 15.58
N PRO A 181 2.27 -27.38 16.28
CA PRO A 181 1.39 -26.99 17.40
C PRO A 181 2.09 -26.15 18.47
N ASP A 182 3.31 -26.56 18.85
CA ASP A 182 4.07 -25.93 19.94
C ASP A 182 4.96 -24.77 19.50
N ARG A 183 5.12 -24.55 18.19
CA ARG A 183 6.10 -23.58 17.65
C ARG A 183 5.50 -22.56 16.70
N TRP A 184 4.25 -22.69 16.32
CA TRP A 184 3.62 -21.82 15.30
C TRP A 184 3.72 -20.32 15.66
N SER A 185 3.54 -19.95 16.93
CA SER A 185 3.58 -18.56 17.37
C SER A 185 4.99 -17.97 17.24
N ALA A 186 6.03 -18.74 17.59
CA ALA A 186 7.42 -18.32 17.43
C ALA A 186 7.80 -18.18 15.94
N ILE A 187 7.30 -19.06 15.07
CA ILE A 187 7.53 -18.99 13.62
C ILE A 187 6.89 -17.72 13.05
N VAL A 188 5.65 -17.41 13.44
CA VAL A 188 4.95 -16.19 13.01
C VAL A 188 5.67 -14.94 13.50
N ALA A 189 6.04 -14.91 14.79
CA ALA A 189 6.77 -13.78 15.37
C ALA A 189 8.08 -13.50 14.62
N ALA A 190 8.89 -14.53 14.38
CA ALA A 190 10.14 -14.41 13.64
C ALA A 190 9.92 -13.94 12.18
N GLY A 191 8.83 -14.39 11.53
CA GLY A 191 8.46 -13.96 10.17
C GLY A 191 8.02 -12.49 10.09
N ASN A 192 7.47 -11.95 11.18
CA ASN A 192 7.02 -10.56 11.27
C ASN A 192 8.14 -9.58 11.65
N GLU A 193 9.26 -10.07 12.16
CA GLU A 193 10.42 -9.23 12.46
C GLU A 193 11.14 -8.79 11.18
N GLN A 194 11.80 -7.63 11.27
CA GLN A 194 12.66 -7.19 10.19
C GLN A 194 13.92 -8.05 10.16
N PRO A 195 14.24 -8.70 9.03
CA PRO A 195 15.43 -9.54 8.97
C PRO A 195 16.70 -8.70 9.21
N PRO A 196 17.71 -9.25 9.92
CA PRO A 196 18.96 -8.56 10.10
C PRO A 196 19.66 -8.35 8.75
N MET A 197 20.26 -7.16 8.57
CA MET A 197 21.10 -6.91 7.40
C MET A 197 22.38 -7.74 7.51
N THR A 198 22.54 -8.71 6.63
CA THR A 198 23.78 -9.48 6.53
C THR A 198 24.62 -8.90 5.39
N PRO A 199 25.72 -8.19 5.66
CA PRO A 199 26.62 -7.76 4.61
C PRO A 199 27.27 -8.98 3.94
N LEU A 200 27.12 -9.09 2.62
CA LEU A 200 27.89 -10.06 1.85
C LEU A 200 29.36 -9.62 1.87
N ALA A 201 30.20 -10.37 2.58
CA ALA A 201 31.63 -10.21 2.46
C ALA A 201 32.04 -10.63 1.05
N THR A 202 32.30 -9.67 0.16
CA THR A 202 32.95 -9.92 -1.12
C THR A 202 34.39 -10.32 -0.83
N SER A 203 34.67 -11.63 -0.80
CA SER A 203 36.04 -12.13 -0.81
C SER A 203 36.66 -11.74 -2.16
N SER A 204 37.44 -10.69 -2.16
CA SER A 204 38.34 -10.38 -3.26
C SER A 204 39.41 -11.48 -3.28
N ARG A 205 39.27 -12.49 -4.16
CA ARG A 205 40.38 -13.36 -4.51
C ARG A 205 41.35 -12.51 -5.33
N ARG A 206 42.53 -12.24 -4.78
CA ARG A 206 43.71 -11.83 -5.53
C ARG A 206 44.28 -13.02 -6.28
#